data_444183bfa1834522c01636a0209e3f84
#
_entry.id   444183bfa1834522c01636a0209e3f84
#
_cell.length_a   1.000
_cell.length_b   1.000
_cell.length_c   1.000
_cell.angle_alpha   90.00
_cell.angle_beta   90.00
_cell.angle_gamma   90.00
#
_symmetry.space_group_name_H-M   'P 1'
#
loop_
_entity.id
_entity.type
_entity.pdbx_description
1 polymer ?
#
loop_
_entity_poly.entity_id
_entity_poly.type
_entity_poly.pdbx_seq_one_letter_code
_entity_poly.pdbx_strand_id
1 'polypeptide(L)'
;MVKAPRSGEVKTRLVPPLRAEEASLLSACFVKDILANLLAVSESQPVDCYAAYSPHGSEALFRDFLPQQVGMLPPRSIGLADSLPDAIEDLIARGYEGACLVNADSPTLPGSLLVDALTGLRAAGDRVVLGPATDGGYYLIGLKHAHRQLFRDIDWSTERVYRQTAEQAAGIGLELVTLPAWYDVDDEVSLGWLAQELLSGRRPPQCLREGYPAAHTREYLRRLMTAGAERPGVKYLLEPAAR
;
A
#
# COMPACT_ATOMS: atom_id res chain seq x y z
N MET A 1 3.88 4.67 -2.33
CA MET A 1 5.10 3.94 -2.78
C MET A 1 4.67 2.91 -3.82
N VAL A 2 5.22 2.98 -5.03
CA VAL A 2 4.79 2.11 -6.14
C VAL A 2 5.99 1.48 -6.85
N LYS A 3 5.92 0.18 -7.15
CA LYS A 3 6.91 -0.53 -7.95
C LYS A 3 6.38 -0.71 -9.37
N ALA A 4 7.24 -0.53 -10.38
CA ALA A 4 6.86 -0.73 -11.78
C ALA A 4 6.30 -2.14 -11.98
N PRO A 5 5.05 -2.29 -12.50
CA PRO A 5 4.37 -3.58 -12.60
C PRO A 5 4.92 -4.39 -13.78
N ARG A 6 6.15 -4.91 -13.63
CA ARG A 6 6.81 -5.75 -14.63
C ARG A 6 6.61 -7.22 -14.31
N SER A 7 6.34 -8.01 -15.35
CA SER A 7 6.16 -9.47 -15.23
C SER A 7 7.40 -10.12 -14.62
N GLY A 8 7.20 -10.96 -13.61
CA GLY A 8 8.27 -11.64 -12.88
C GLY A 8 9.02 -10.79 -11.83
N GLU A 9 8.75 -9.46 -11.76
CA GLU A 9 9.43 -8.56 -10.81
C GLU A 9 8.53 -8.12 -9.66
N VAL A 10 7.20 -8.22 -9.80
CA VAL A 10 6.21 -7.84 -8.79
C VAL A 10 5.29 -8.99 -8.46
N LYS A 11 4.79 -9.01 -7.21
CA LYS A 11 3.82 -10.01 -6.73
C LYS A 11 4.22 -11.45 -7.04
N THR A 12 5.51 -11.76 -6.93
CA THR A 12 6.06 -13.09 -7.25
C THR A 12 5.53 -14.20 -6.35
N ARG A 13 5.11 -13.89 -5.10
CA ARG A 13 4.47 -14.84 -4.19
C ARG A 13 3.03 -15.19 -4.58
N LEU A 14 2.43 -14.44 -5.54
CA LEU A 14 1.14 -14.79 -6.13
C LEU A 14 1.29 -15.77 -7.31
N VAL A 15 2.52 -16.21 -7.61
CA VAL A 15 2.84 -17.16 -8.68
C VAL A 15 3.41 -18.44 -8.08
N PRO A 16 2.63 -19.56 -8.01
CA PRO A 16 1.20 -19.68 -8.33
C PRO A 16 0.29 -19.01 -7.29
N PRO A 17 -1.04 -18.89 -7.49
CA PRO A 17 -1.86 -19.48 -8.55
C PRO A 17 -1.91 -18.66 -9.85
N LEU A 18 -1.45 -17.41 -9.81
CA LEU A 18 -1.39 -16.55 -11.01
C LEU A 18 -0.18 -16.89 -11.88
N ARG A 19 -0.24 -16.48 -13.14
CA ARG A 19 0.93 -16.39 -14.01
C ARG A 19 1.65 -15.06 -13.75
N ALA A 20 2.93 -14.96 -14.10
CA ALA A 20 3.71 -13.75 -13.86
C ALA A 20 3.11 -12.49 -14.54
N GLU A 21 2.57 -12.64 -15.75
CA GLU A 21 1.85 -11.55 -16.44
C GLU A 21 0.57 -11.16 -15.69
N GLU A 22 -0.19 -12.15 -15.19
CA GLU A 22 -1.41 -11.90 -14.44
C GLU A 22 -1.12 -11.18 -13.11
N ALA A 23 -0.06 -11.57 -12.42
CA ALA A 23 0.39 -10.92 -11.19
C ALA A 23 0.82 -9.46 -11.44
N SER A 24 1.51 -9.18 -12.55
CA SER A 24 1.93 -7.82 -12.89
C SER A 24 0.75 -6.93 -13.29
N LEU A 25 -0.23 -7.46 -14.03
CA LEU A 25 -1.45 -6.74 -14.37
C LEU A 25 -2.31 -6.46 -13.13
N LEU A 26 -2.39 -7.41 -12.21
CA LEU A 26 -3.07 -7.23 -10.93
C LEU A 26 -2.39 -6.13 -10.10
N SER A 27 -1.05 -6.13 -10.04
CA SER A 27 -0.28 -5.07 -9.38
C SER A 27 -0.56 -3.68 -10.00
N ALA A 28 -0.68 -3.58 -11.33
CA ALA A 28 -1.07 -2.34 -11.99
C ALA A 28 -2.49 -1.89 -11.60
N CYS A 29 -3.42 -2.83 -11.42
CA CYS A 29 -4.77 -2.52 -10.93
C CYS A 29 -4.72 -2.00 -9.49
N PHE A 30 -3.91 -2.59 -8.61
CA PHE A 30 -3.72 -2.11 -7.24
C PHE A 30 -3.24 -0.66 -7.21
N VAL A 31 -2.23 -0.34 -8.01
CA VAL A 31 -1.71 1.04 -8.11
C VAL A 31 -2.82 2.01 -8.55
N LYS A 32 -3.62 1.65 -9.56
CA LYS A 32 -4.74 2.48 -10.02
C LYS A 32 -5.79 2.69 -8.95
N ASP A 33 -6.15 1.66 -8.20
CA ASP A 33 -7.18 1.74 -7.17
C ASP A 33 -6.70 2.54 -5.94
N ILE A 34 -5.46 2.35 -5.50
CA ILE A 34 -4.87 3.17 -4.42
C ILE A 34 -4.81 4.64 -4.83
N LEU A 35 -4.39 4.95 -6.06
CA LEU A 35 -4.34 6.33 -6.53
C LEU A 35 -5.74 6.94 -6.66
N ALA A 36 -6.72 6.19 -7.14
CA ALA A 36 -8.10 6.65 -7.20
C ALA A 36 -8.66 6.94 -5.79
N ASN A 37 -8.34 6.10 -4.81
CA ASN A 37 -8.71 6.32 -3.40
C ASN A 37 -8.03 7.57 -2.81
N LEU A 38 -6.72 7.75 -3.04
CA LEU A 38 -5.98 8.94 -2.61
C LEU A 38 -6.54 10.22 -3.23
N LEU A 39 -6.86 10.20 -4.52
CA LEU A 39 -7.48 11.33 -5.21
C LEU A 39 -8.88 11.63 -4.67
N ALA A 40 -9.70 10.63 -4.39
CA ALA A 40 -11.01 10.83 -3.76
C ALA A 40 -10.89 11.48 -2.37
N VAL A 41 -9.86 11.12 -1.58
CA VAL A 41 -9.57 11.79 -0.31
C VAL A 41 -9.13 13.23 -0.53
N SER A 42 -8.33 13.52 -1.57
CA SER A 42 -7.86 14.88 -1.87
C SER A 42 -8.97 15.84 -2.30
N GLU A 43 -10.13 15.36 -2.75
CA GLU A 43 -11.31 16.20 -3.03
C GLU A 43 -11.86 16.88 -1.76
N SER A 44 -11.68 16.26 -0.61
CA SER A 44 -12.19 16.73 0.70
C SER A 44 -11.11 17.16 1.68
N GLN A 45 -9.86 16.86 1.39
CA GLN A 45 -8.71 17.14 2.24
C GLN A 45 -7.67 17.98 1.46
N PRO A 46 -7.05 19.02 2.07
CA PRO A 46 -5.98 19.80 1.42
C PRO A 46 -4.68 18.99 1.38
N VAL A 47 -4.58 18.08 0.42
CA VAL A 47 -3.40 17.21 0.19
C VAL A 47 -3.16 17.03 -1.30
N ASP A 48 -1.88 16.90 -1.67
CA ASP A 48 -1.46 16.52 -3.01
C ASP A 48 -1.02 15.05 -3.02
N CYS A 49 -1.23 14.39 -4.15
CA CYS A 49 -0.91 12.98 -4.33
C CYS A 49 0.35 12.81 -5.19
N TYR A 50 1.27 11.96 -4.73
CA TYR A 50 2.49 11.62 -5.43
C TYR A 50 2.67 10.10 -5.56
N ALA A 51 3.17 9.67 -6.70
CA ALA A 51 3.67 8.32 -6.90
C ALA A 51 5.19 8.30 -6.70
N ALA A 52 5.64 7.89 -5.52
CA ALA A 52 7.06 7.57 -5.28
C ALA A 52 7.34 6.20 -5.88
N TYR A 53 7.95 6.20 -7.06
CA TYR A 53 8.09 5.01 -7.91
C TYR A 53 9.46 4.36 -7.83
N SER A 54 9.52 3.08 -8.15
CA SER A 54 10.76 2.32 -8.34
C SER A 54 10.60 1.28 -9.45
N PRO A 55 11.69 0.83 -10.09
CA PRO A 55 13.05 1.36 -10.01
C PRO A 55 13.21 2.68 -10.80
N HIS A 56 14.36 3.30 -10.69
CA HIS A 56 14.76 4.42 -11.54
C HIS A 56 14.68 4.04 -13.03
N GLY A 57 14.28 4.99 -13.89
CA GLY A 57 14.08 4.72 -15.33
C GLY A 57 12.73 4.09 -15.69
N SER A 58 11.79 4.02 -14.73
CA SER A 58 10.41 3.52 -14.97
C SER A 58 9.41 4.62 -15.25
N GLU A 59 9.82 5.86 -15.39
CA GLU A 59 8.97 7.05 -15.53
C GLU A 59 7.98 6.94 -16.69
N ALA A 60 8.46 6.50 -17.86
CA ALA A 60 7.63 6.36 -19.04
C ALA A 60 6.46 5.41 -18.79
N LEU A 61 6.73 4.26 -18.16
CA LEU A 61 5.73 3.28 -17.84
C LEU A 61 4.63 3.85 -16.92
N PHE A 62 5.04 4.66 -15.94
CA PHE A 62 4.07 5.27 -15.02
C PHE A 62 3.28 6.41 -15.66
N ARG A 63 3.89 7.23 -16.53
CA ARG A 63 3.19 8.29 -17.26
C ARG A 63 2.03 7.79 -18.11
N ASP A 64 2.11 6.58 -18.61
CA ASP A 64 1.08 5.98 -19.48
C ASP A 64 -0.21 5.65 -18.70
N PHE A 65 -0.16 5.47 -17.39
CA PHE A 65 -1.34 5.07 -16.63
C PHE A 65 -1.61 5.88 -15.35
N LEU A 66 -0.71 6.76 -14.93
CA LEU A 66 -0.97 7.65 -13.78
C LEU A 66 -1.92 8.78 -14.19
N PRO A 67 -2.90 9.14 -13.33
CA PRO A 67 -3.70 10.36 -13.51
C PRO A 67 -2.80 11.60 -13.53
N GLN A 68 -3.16 12.60 -14.35
CA GLN A 68 -2.36 13.84 -14.51
C GLN A 68 -2.22 14.65 -13.20
N GLN A 69 -3.16 14.47 -12.27
CA GLN A 69 -3.15 15.11 -10.95
C GLN A 69 -2.12 14.51 -9.99
N VAL A 70 -1.57 13.34 -10.31
CA VAL A 70 -0.59 12.65 -9.47
C VAL A 70 0.81 13.09 -9.86
N GLY A 71 1.51 13.73 -8.92
CA GLY A 71 2.92 14.05 -9.08
C GLY A 71 3.79 12.79 -9.09
N MET A 72 4.96 12.88 -9.69
CA MET A 72 5.94 11.78 -9.68
C MET A 72 7.12 12.13 -8.78
N LEU A 73 7.54 11.18 -7.95
CA LEU A 73 8.69 11.31 -7.07
C LEU A 73 9.72 10.24 -7.46
N PRO A 74 10.84 10.63 -8.09
CA PRO A 74 11.86 9.69 -8.52
C PRO A 74 12.60 9.09 -7.32
N PRO A 75 13.04 7.81 -7.38
CA PRO A 75 13.80 7.21 -6.32
C PRO A 75 15.21 7.83 -6.24
N ARG A 76 15.67 8.14 -5.03
CA ARG A 76 17.05 8.58 -4.76
C ARG A 76 17.92 7.42 -4.29
N SER A 77 17.31 6.44 -3.63
CA SER A 77 17.99 5.31 -3.00
C SER A 77 17.34 3.99 -3.39
N ILE A 78 18.00 2.89 -3.04
CA ILE A 78 17.53 1.53 -3.22
C ILE A 78 17.21 0.94 -1.84
N GLY A 79 16.07 0.22 -1.75
CA GLY A 79 15.61 -0.39 -0.50
C GLY A 79 14.77 0.54 0.36
N LEU A 80 13.92 -0.05 1.20
CA LEU A 80 12.93 0.69 1.99
C LEU A 80 13.58 1.57 3.06
N ALA A 81 14.67 1.11 3.68
CA ALA A 81 15.37 1.83 4.74
C ALA A 81 15.75 3.27 4.37
N ASP A 82 16.14 3.50 3.11
CA ASP A 82 16.52 4.81 2.62
C ASP A 82 15.43 5.46 1.76
N SER A 83 14.71 4.68 0.95
CA SER A 83 13.68 5.23 0.05
C SER A 83 12.51 5.86 0.79
N LEU A 84 12.13 5.35 1.98
CA LEU A 84 11.04 5.93 2.77
C LEU A 84 11.42 7.30 3.34
N PRO A 85 12.53 7.47 4.08
CA PRO A 85 12.91 8.80 4.57
C PRO A 85 13.26 9.76 3.42
N ASP A 86 13.85 9.30 2.32
CA ASP A 86 14.13 10.12 1.15
C ASP A 86 12.85 10.72 0.54
N ALA A 87 11.78 9.93 0.41
CA ALA A 87 10.51 10.39 -0.11
C ALA A 87 9.87 11.46 0.80
N ILE A 88 9.99 11.29 2.12
CA ILE A 88 9.51 12.27 3.09
C ILE A 88 10.32 13.57 2.98
N GLU A 89 11.66 13.49 2.97
CA GLU A 89 12.54 14.65 2.82
C GLU A 89 12.23 15.43 1.54
N ASP A 90 12.04 14.74 0.43
CA ASP A 90 11.74 15.38 -0.86
C ASP A 90 10.41 16.15 -0.84
N LEU A 91 9.40 15.62 -0.15
CA LEU A 91 8.11 16.30 0.01
C LEU A 91 8.22 17.49 0.96
N ILE A 92 8.89 17.34 2.10
CA ILE A 92 9.16 18.46 3.01
C ILE A 92 9.98 19.56 2.31
N ALA A 93 10.99 19.21 1.53
CA ALA A 93 11.78 20.17 0.76
C ALA A 93 10.95 20.93 -0.31
N ARG A 94 9.81 20.37 -0.75
CA ARG A 94 8.85 21.02 -1.63
C ARG A 94 7.87 21.95 -0.89
N GLY A 95 7.97 22.05 0.45
CA GLY A 95 7.16 22.93 1.28
C GLY A 95 5.95 22.28 1.93
N TYR A 96 5.81 20.97 1.88
CA TYR A 96 4.76 20.25 2.62
C TYR A 96 5.10 20.19 4.11
N GLU A 97 4.08 20.34 4.97
CA GLU A 97 4.21 20.27 6.43
C GLU A 97 4.37 18.84 6.95
N GLY A 98 4.12 17.85 6.12
CA GLY A 98 4.24 16.43 6.44
C GLY A 98 3.87 15.57 5.25
N ALA A 99 4.17 14.29 5.34
CA ALA A 99 3.85 13.31 4.31
C ALA A 99 3.35 11.99 4.91
N CYS A 100 2.35 11.39 4.25
CA CYS A 100 1.92 10.02 4.49
C CYS A 100 2.37 9.15 3.31
N LEU A 101 3.21 8.17 3.56
CA LEU A 101 3.61 7.17 2.57
C LEU A 101 2.68 5.96 2.70
N VAL A 102 2.01 5.61 1.61
CA VAL A 102 1.05 4.49 1.55
C VAL A 102 1.62 3.43 0.60
N ASN A 103 1.54 2.14 0.98
CA ASN A 103 1.89 1.06 0.08
C ASN A 103 0.85 0.92 -1.06
N ALA A 104 1.20 0.23 -2.13
CA ALA A 104 0.28 -0.05 -3.22
C ALA A 104 -0.35 -1.46 -3.14
N ASP A 105 -0.13 -2.16 -2.04
CA ASP A 105 -0.45 -3.58 -1.90
C ASP A 105 -1.79 -3.83 -1.19
N SER A 106 -2.45 -2.75 -0.73
CA SER A 106 -3.73 -2.75 -0.03
C SER A 106 -4.83 -2.05 -0.86
N PRO A 107 -5.27 -2.59 -2.00
CA PRO A 107 -6.16 -1.90 -2.94
C PRO A 107 -7.53 -1.54 -2.35
N THR A 108 -7.96 -2.27 -1.32
CA THR A 108 -9.23 -2.03 -0.60
C THR A 108 -9.04 -1.19 0.66
N LEU A 109 -7.89 -0.55 0.87
CA LEU A 109 -7.65 0.29 2.04
C LEU A 109 -8.77 1.34 2.18
N PRO A 110 -9.49 1.41 3.33
CA PRO A 110 -10.54 2.39 3.52
C PRO A 110 -10.04 3.83 3.41
N GLY A 111 -10.72 4.67 2.63
CA GLY A 111 -10.40 6.11 2.56
C GLY A 111 -10.51 6.80 3.92
N SER A 112 -11.39 6.30 4.81
CA SER A 112 -11.49 6.80 6.19
C SER A 112 -10.19 6.60 7.01
N LEU A 113 -9.40 5.54 6.74
CA LEU A 113 -8.09 5.36 7.39
C LEU A 113 -7.06 6.38 6.88
N LEU A 114 -7.15 6.77 5.62
CA LEU A 114 -6.32 7.85 5.06
C LEU A 114 -6.68 9.20 5.71
N VAL A 115 -7.96 9.47 5.91
CA VAL A 115 -8.42 10.68 6.62
C VAL A 115 -7.99 10.68 8.09
N ASP A 116 -8.08 9.52 8.77
CA ASP A 116 -7.58 9.39 10.16
C ASP A 116 -6.07 9.62 10.24
N ALA A 117 -5.30 9.11 9.27
CA ALA A 117 -3.86 9.36 9.18
C ALA A 117 -3.53 10.85 9.07
N LEU A 118 -4.22 11.57 8.18
CA LEU A 118 -4.05 13.00 8.00
C LEU A 118 -4.46 13.78 9.27
N THR A 119 -5.54 13.37 9.93
CA THR A 119 -5.99 13.99 11.17
C THR A 119 -4.96 13.78 12.29
N GLY A 120 -4.47 12.56 12.45
CA GLY A 120 -3.40 12.26 13.42
C GLY A 120 -2.13 13.05 13.13
N LEU A 121 -1.72 13.12 11.85
CA LEU A 121 -0.49 13.85 11.48
C LEU A 121 -0.60 15.36 11.70
N ARG A 122 -1.76 15.97 11.43
CA ARG A 122 -1.98 17.41 11.61
C ARG A 122 -2.08 17.86 13.06
N ALA A 123 -2.32 16.96 14.01
CA ALA A 123 -2.39 17.31 15.41
C ALA A 123 -1.06 17.96 15.89
N ALA A 124 -1.13 18.80 16.92
CA ALA A 124 0.04 19.52 17.44
C ALA A 124 1.14 18.58 17.94
N GLY A 125 2.39 19.00 17.83
CA GLY A 125 3.56 18.21 18.19
C GLY A 125 4.08 17.36 17.05
N ASP A 126 5.26 16.79 17.26
CA ASP A 126 5.89 15.87 16.31
C ASP A 126 5.51 14.42 16.65
N ARG A 127 5.22 13.63 15.65
CA ARG A 127 4.71 12.26 15.82
C ARG A 127 4.90 11.41 14.59
N VAL A 128 4.85 10.10 14.77
CA VAL A 128 4.67 9.13 13.69
C VAL A 128 3.25 8.56 13.72
N VAL A 129 2.61 8.51 12.56
CA VAL A 129 1.34 7.81 12.36
C VAL A 129 1.63 6.51 11.64
N LEU A 130 1.29 5.37 12.23
CA LEU A 130 1.47 4.05 11.62
C LEU A 130 0.13 3.36 11.42
N GLY A 131 -0.10 2.86 10.21
CA GLY A 131 -1.20 1.96 9.87
C GLY A 131 -0.67 0.53 9.74
N PRO A 132 -0.84 -0.34 10.75
CA PRO A 132 -0.29 -1.69 10.72
C PRO A 132 -0.93 -2.56 9.64
N ALA A 133 -0.11 -3.33 8.92
CA ALA A 133 -0.55 -4.39 8.04
C ALA A 133 -0.68 -5.72 8.81
N THR A 134 -1.56 -6.60 8.32
CA THR A 134 -1.83 -7.88 9.03
C THR A 134 -0.68 -8.88 8.96
N ASP A 135 0.30 -8.65 8.08
CA ASP A 135 1.52 -9.44 7.94
C ASP A 135 2.65 -9.02 8.90
N GLY A 136 2.42 -7.96 9.71
CA GLY A 136 3.41 -7.40 10.63
C GLY A 136 4.22 -6.24 10.07
N GLY A 137 3.96 -5.82 8.82
CA GLY A 137 4.40 -4.58 8.23
C GLY A 137 3.48 -3.41 8.57
N TYR A 138 3.48 -2.40 7.71
CA TYR A 138 2.51 -1.30 7.78
C TYR A 138 2.09 -0.87 6.37
N TYR A 139 0.80 -0.58 6.21
CA TYR A 139 0.25 -0.06 4.96
C TYR A 139 0.48 1.44 4.80
N LEU A 140 0.74 2.15 5.92
CA LEU A 140 0.94 3.59 5.94
C LEU A 140 1.94 4.00 7.03
N ILE A 141 2.82 4.94 6.70
CA ILE A 141 3.60 5.73 7.66
C ILE A 141 3.46 7.21 7.36
N GLY A 142 3.09 8.02 8.37
CA GLY A 142 2.96 9.47 8.28
C GLY A 142 3.94 10.18 9.21
N LEU A 143 4.66 11.20 8.69
CA LEU A 143 5.68 11.95 9.43
C LEU A 143 5.66 13.43 9.02
N LYS A 144 5.98 14.34 9.97
CA LYS A 144 6.24 15.77 9.71
C LYS A 144 7.72 16.04 9.40
N HIS A 145 8.60 15.19 9.88
CA HIS A 145 10.04 15.24 9.63
C HIS A 145 10.55 13.83 9.29
N ALA A 146 11.55 13.76 8.42
CA ALA A 146 12.14 12.48 8.05
C ALA A 146 13.09 11.99 9.16
N HIS A 147 12.53 11.42 10.20
CA HIS A 147 13.31 10.79 11.28
C HIS A 147 14.01 9.52 10.76
N ARG A 148 15.15 9.66 10.11
CA ARG A 148 15.90 8.52 9.51
C ARG A 148 16.17 7.38 10.49
N GLN A 149 16.23 7.69 11.80
CA GLN A 149 16.43 6.68 12.83
C GLN A 149 15.27 5.67 12.91
N LEU A 150 14.04 6.07 12.57
CA LEU A 150 12.88 5.17 12.52
C LEU A 150 13.06 3.98 11.55
N PHE A 151 13.93 4.13 10.56
CA PHE A 151 14.14 3.17 9.47
C PHE A 151 15.43 2.38 9.61
N ARG A 152 16.19 2.60 10.71
CA ARG A 152 17.44 1.87 11.02
C ARG A 152 17.14 0.61 11.81
N ASP A 153 17.97 -0.40 11.59
CA ASP A 153 17.90 -1.68 12.32
C ASP A 153 16.53 -2.35 12.24
N ILE A 154 15.86 -2.18 11.09
CA ILE A 154 14.59 -2.82 10.76
C ILE A 154 14.84 -4.05 9.90
N ASP A 155 14.30 -5.17 10.32
CA ASP A 155 14.32 -6.42 9.55
C ASP A 155 13.25 -6.38 8.45
N TRP A 156 13.53 -5.63 7.39
CA TRP A 156 12.60 -5.42 6.29
C TRP A 156 12.08 -6.73 5.68
N SER A 157 10.83 -6.72 5.24
CA SER A 157 10.13 -7.89 4.67
C SER A 157 9.92 -9.04 5.66
N THR A 158 9.79 -8.72 6.95
CA THR A 158 9.43 -9.67 8.01
C THR A 158 8.23 -9.15 8.82
N GLU A 159 7.58 -10.04 9.58
CA GLU A 159 6.50 -9.68 10.51
C GLU A 159 6.92 -8.76 11.67
N ARG A 160 8.19 -8.38 11.76
CA ARG A 160 8.73 -7.55 12.85
C ARG A 160 8.77 -6.06 12.51
N VAL A 161 8.55 -5.69 11.26
CA VAL A 161 8.73 -4.33 10.75
C VAL A 161 7.93 -3.29 11.55
N TYR A 162 6.63 -3.51 11.74
CA TYR A 162 5.80 -2.58 12.54
C TYR A 162 6.31 -2.43 13.97
N ARG A 163 6.57 -3.55 14.63
CA ARG A 163 7.04 -3.55 16.03
C ARG A 163 8.37 -2.83 16.18
N GLN A 164 9.35 -3.15 15.33
CA GLN A 164 10.66 -2.51 15.35
C GLN A 164 10.58 -1.00 15.05
N THR A 165 9.74 -0.58 14.10
CA THR A 165 9.53 0.85 13.83
C THR A 165 8.90 1.56 15.04
N ALA A 166 7.95 0.93 15.74
CA ALA A 166 7.36 1.46 16.96
C ALA A 166 8.38 1.55 18.12
N GLU A 167 9.27 0.56 18.25
CA GLU A 167 10.39 0.57 19.23
C GLU A 167 11.37 1.70 18.91
N GLN A 168 11.71 1.93 17.63
CA GLN A 168 12.54 3.06 17.22
C GLN A 168 11.87 4.42 17.54
N ALA A 169 10.57 4.54 17.30
CA ALA A 169 9.82 5.76 17.67
C ALA A 169 9.90 6.04 19.17
N ALA A 170 9.68 5.01 19.99
CA ALA A 170 9.82 5.14 21.46
C ALA A 170 11.25 5.51 21.86
N GLY A 171 12.26 4.93 21.21
CA GLY A 171 13.68 5.19 21.47
C GLY A 171 14.12 6.64 21.23
N ILE A 172 13.45 7.34 20.29
CA ILE A 172 13.70 8.77 20.03
C ILE A 172 12.67 9.70 20.69
N GLY A 173 11.78 9.16 21.53
CA GLY A 173 10.75 9.95 22.22
C GLY A 173 9.67 10.51 21.29
N LEU A 174 9.45 9.90 20.11
CA LEU A 174 8.44 10.33 19.16
C LEU A 174 7.09 9.70 19.50
N GLU A 175 6.04 10.51 19.58
CA GLU A 175 4.68 10.02 19.82
C GLU A 175 4.23 9.11 18.71
N LEU A 176 3.74 7.91 19.05
CA LEU A 176 3.18 6.95 18.12
C LEU A 176 1.65 7.03 18.10
N VAL A 177 1.08 7.31 16.92
CA VAL A 177 -0.35 7.20 16.65
C VAL A 177 -0.58 5.94 15.80
N THR A 178 -1.26 4.94 16.36
CA THR A 178 -1.56 3.69 15.67
C THR A 178 -2.97 3.73 15.08
N LEU A 179 -3.09 3.47 13.79
CA LEU A 179 -4.36 3.32 13.08
C LEU A 179 -4.87 1.87 13.20
N PRO A 180 -6.18 1.62 12.91
CA PRO A 180 -6.68 0.25 12.76
C PRO A 180 -5.90 -0.53 11.69
N ALA A 181 -5.69 -1.83 11.94
CA ALA A 181 -5.00 -2.71 11.01
C ALA A 181 -5.80 -2.90 9.70
N TRP A 182 -5.09 -3.11 8.61
CA TRP A 182 -5.63 -3.50 7.32
C TRP A 182 -4.73 -4.56 6.69
N TYR A 183 -5.25 -5.31 5.70
CA TYR A 183 -4.47 -6.33 5.02
C TYR A 183 -3.83 -5.81 3.73
N ASP A 184 -2.70 -6.36 3.39
CA ASP A 184 -2.03 -6.27 2.10
C ASP A 184 -2.13 -7.61 1.36
N VAL A 185 -1.91 -7.58 0.06
CA VAL A 185 -2.12 -8.74 -0.81
C VAL A 185 -0.78 -9.19 -1.36
N ASP A 186 -0.12 -10.09 -0.64
CA ASP A 186 1.23 -10.55 -0.97
C ASP A 186 1.34 -12.05 -1.24
N ASP A 187 0.34 -12.83 -0.87
CA ASP A 187 0.33 -14.28 -1.02
C ASP A 187 -1.06 -14.80 -1.45
N GLU A 188 -1.16 -16.10 -1.65
CA GLU A 188 -2.40 -16.77 -2.06
C GLU A 188 -3.54 -16.57 -1.05
N VAL A 189 -3.24 -16.55 0.24
CA VAL A 189 -4.25 -16.38 1.30
C VAL A 189 -4.86 -14.99 1.25
N SER A 190 -4.02 -13.97 1.22
CA SER A 190 -4.46 -12.57 1.13
C SER A 190 -5.11 -12.24 -0.22
N LEU A 191 -4.68 -12.89 -1.31
CA LEU A 191 -5.38 -12.83 -2.60
C LEU A 191 -6.79 -13.43 -2.50
N GLY A 192 -6.96 -14.54 -1.77
CA GLY A 192 -8.26 -15.14 -1.49
C GLY A 192 -9.17 -14.19 -0.69
N TRP A 193 -8.65 -13.51 0.32
CA TRP A 193 -9.40 -12.47 1.06
C TRP A 193 -9.87 -11.35 0.13
N LEU A 194 -8.97 -10.85 -0.72
CA LEU A 194 -9.30 -9.79 -1.69
C LEU A 194 -10.41 -10.24 -2.66
N ALA A 195 -10.31 -11.45 -3.20
CA ALA A 195 -11.32 -12.00 -4.10
C ALA A 195 -12.69 -12.13 -3.39
N GLN A 196 -12.71 -12.63 -2.15
CA GLN A 196 -13.93 -12.75 -1.36
C GLN A 196 -14.53 -11.36 -1.02
N GLU A 197 -13.72 -10.39 -0.63
CA GLU A 197 -14.19 -9.03 -0.35
C GLU A 197 -14.81 -8.40 -1.60
N LEU A 198 -14.09 -8.40 -2.72
CA LEU A 198 -14.50 -7.68 -3.93
C LEU A 198 -15.60 -8.38 -4.73
N LEU A 199 -15.68 -9.71 -4.68
CA LEU A 199 -16.62 -10.50 -5.50
C LEU A 199 -17.80 -11.06 -4.70
N SER A 200 -17.65 -11.22 -3.38
CA SER A 200 -18.68 -11.84 -2.51
C SER A 200 -19.08 -10.95 -1.32
N GLY A 201 -18.44 -9.79 -1.14
CA GLY A 201 -18.73 -8.89 -0.01
C GLY A 201 -18.29 -9.42 1.36
N ARG A 202 -17.46 -10.49 1.40
CA ARG A 202 -16.95 -11.06 2.64
C ARG A 202 -15.57 -10.52 2.95
N ARG A 203 -15.45 -9.74 4.00
CA ARG A 203 -14.17 -9.17 4.47
C ARG A 203 -13.45 -10.08 5.46
N PRO A 204 -12.11 -9.99 5.55
CA PRO A 204 -11.35 -10.62 6.63
C PRO A 204 -11.86 -10.18 8.00
N PRO A 205 -11.97 -11.08 9.00
CA PRO A 205 -12.56 -10.77 10.32
C PRO A 205 -11.88 -9.60 11.05
N GLN A 206 -10.58 -9.43 10.83
CA GLN A 206 -9.79 -8.35 11.43
C GLN A 206 -10.03 -6.97 10.80
N CYS A 207 -10.69 -6.90 9.63
CA CYS A 207 -10.97 -5.66 8.91
C CYS A 207 -12.37 -5.16 9.26
N LEU A 208 -12.45 -4.28 10.27
CA LEU A 208 -13.72 -3.82 10.83
C LEU A 208 -14.40 -2.71 10.02
N ARG A 209 -13.67 -2.04 9.14
CA ARG A 209 -14.19 -0.94 8.31
C ARG A 209 -14.61 -1.45 6.94
N GLU A 210 -15.45 -0.66 6.25
CA GLU A 210 -15.77 -0.92 4.85
C GLU A 210 -14.56 -0.57 3.98
N GLY A 211 -14.16 -1.52 3.12
CA GLY A 211 -13.05 -1.35 2.21
C GLY A 211 -13.39 -0.42 1.04
N TYR A 212 -12.36 0.19 0.45
CA TYR A 212 -12.49 0.91 -0.81
C TYR A 212 -12.94 -0.04 -1.92
N PRO A 213 -13.83 0.37 -2.84
CA PRO A 213 -14.43 -0.53 -3.85
C PRO A 213 -13.45 -1.17 -4.83
N ALA A 214 -12.24 -0.63 -4.99
CA ALA A 214 -11.15 -1.13 -5.83
C ALA A 214 -11.64 -1.62 -7.21
N ALA A 215 -12.24 -0.71 -7.99
CA ALA A 215 -12.98 -1.05 -9.21
C ALA A 215 -12.11 -1.72 -10.29
N HIS A 216 -10.86 -1.28 -10.46
CA HIS A 216 -9.92 -1.87 -11.42
C HIS A 216 -9.55 -3.29 -11.03
N THR A 217 -9.21 -3.49 -9.77
CA THR A 217 -8.87 -4.81 -9.21
C THR A 217 -10.08 -5.75 -9.28
N ARG A 218 -11.26 -5.28 -8.89
CA ARG A 218 -12.50 -6.08 -8.94
C ARG A 218 -12.82 -6.55 -10.35
N GLU A 219 -12.73 -5.66 -11.34
CA GLU A 219 -13.00 -6.01 -12.74
C GLU A 219 -11.94 -7.00 -13.26
N TYR A 220 -10.67 -6.78 -12.93
CA TYR A 220 -9.61 -7.69 -13.33
C TYR A 220 -9.80 -9.09 -12.73
N LEU A 221 -10.12 -9.18 -11.45
CA LEU A 221 -10.39 -10.47 -10.78
C LEU A 221 -11.60 -11.18 -11.42
N ARG A 222 -12.68 -10.48 -11.76
CA ARG A 222 -13.81 -11.08 -12.47
C ARG A 222 -13.39 -11.72 -13.81
N ARG A 223 -12.61 -11.00 -14.61
CA ARG A 223 -12.09 -11.52 -15.90
C ARG A 223 -11.19 -12.72 -15.68
N LEU A 224 -10.31 -12.64 -14.69
CA LEU A 224 -9.39 -13.71 -14.33
C LEU A 224 -10.14 -14.99 -13.91
N MET A 225 -11.17 -14.84 -13.07
CA MET A 225 -12.02 -15.95 -12.65
C MET A 225 -12.79 -16.59 -13.80
N THR A 226 -13.30 -15.76 -14.72
CA THR A 226 -14.03 -16.26 -15.91
C THR A 226 -13.09 -17.00 -16.86
N ALA A 227 -11.93 -16.43 -17.15
CA ALA A 227 -10.93 -17.04 -18.06
C ALA A 227 -10.19 -18.22 -17.41
N GLY A 228 -10.11 -18.25 -16.09
CA GLY A 228 -9.41 -19.27 -15.31
C GLY A 228 -10.30 -20.31 -14.65
N ALA A 229 -11.59 -20.40 -15.03
CA ALA A 229 -12.58 -21.25 -14.39
C ALA A 229 -12.20 -22.75 -14.32
N GLU A 230 -11.37 -23.23 -15.25
CA GLU A 230 -10.85 -24.59 -15.29
C GLU A 230 -9.49 -24.76 -14.59
N ARG A 231 -8.88 -23.66 -14.10
CA ARG A 231 -7.59 -23.68 -13.42
C ARG A 231 -7.81 -23.90 -11.91
N PRO A 232 -7.36 -25.02 -11.31
CA PRO A 232 -7.63 -25.34 -9.91
C PRO A 232 -7.25 -24.18 -8.96
N GLY A 233 -6.03 -23.65 -9.06
CA GLY A 233 -5.54 -22.58 -8.20
C GLY A 233 -6.36 -21.28 -8.24
N VAL A 234 -6.93 -20.92 -9.38
CA VAL A 234 -7.79 -19.72 -9.52
C VAL A 234 -9.19 -19.97 -8.97
N LYS A 235 -9.73 -21.18 -9.16
CA LYS A 235 -11.06 -21.58 -8.67
C LYS A 235 -11.16 -21.48 -7.15
N TYR A 236 -10.11 -21.89 -6.43
CA TYR A 236 -10.09 -21.90 -4.95
C TYR A 236 -10.01 -20.50 -4.31
N LEU A 237 -9.71 -19.44 -5.07
CA LEU A 237 -9.67 -18.07 -4.50
C LEU A 237 -11.01 -17.61 -3.90
N LEU A 238 -12.13 -18.20 -4.30
CA LEU A 238 -13.47 -17.89 -3.75
C LEU A 238 -13.92 -18.89 -2.67
N GLU A 239 -13.21 -19.98 -2.46
CA GLU A 239 -13.54 -20.92 -1.41
C GLU A 239 -13.02 -20.38 -0.07
N PRO A 240 -13.80 -20.49 1.03
CA PRO A 240 -13.31 -20.07 2.33
C PRO A 240 -12.05 -20.88 2.66
N ALA A 241 -10.98 -20.22 3.10
CA ALA A 241 -9.79 -20.90 3.58
C ALA A 241 -10.22 -21.98 4.58
N ALA A 242 -9.83 -23.22 4.35
CA ALA A 242 -10.08 -24.31 5.31
C ALA A 242 -9.47 -23.89 6.66
N ARG A 243 -10.28 -23.96 7.70
CA ARG A 243 -9.91 -23.57 9.08
C ARG A 243 -8.80 -24.47 9.62
#